data_613887837ae4fa33af05efc44e61998f
#
_entry.id   613887837ae4fa33af05efc44e61998f
#
_cell.length_a   1.000
_cell.length_b   1.000
_cell.length_c   1.000
_cell.angle_alpha   90.00
_cell.angle_beta   90.00
_cell.angle_gamma   90.00
#
_symmetry.space_group_name_H-M   'P 1'
#
loop_
_entity.id
_entity.type
_entity.pdbx_description
1 polymer ?
#
loop_
_entity_poly.entity_id
_entity_poly.type
_entity_poly.pdbx_seq_one_letter_code
_entity_poly.pdbx_strand_id
1 'polypeptide(L)'
;MYYVGIDISKRVVDVCLLADGIKGKRKTKTLPNGPNAVQALAEWLTRQKCEPSQAHIIMEATGVYHEHLAYGLHQSGIAVSVINPHRLREFARGMGILTKTDKVDAYVLACYGCLRQPE
;
A
#
# COMPACT_ATOMS: atom_id res chain seq x y z
N MET A 1 7.86 3.40 -11.99
CA MET A 1 6.93 3.58 -10.85
C MET A 1 6.97 2.35 -9.97
N TYR A 2 7.16 2.56 -8.68
CA TYR A 2 7.15 1.48 -7.70
C TYR A 2 5.80 1.43 -7.02
N TYR A 3 5.19 0.25 -6.93
CA TYR A 3 3.88 0.09 -6.30
C TYR A 3 4.05 -0.41 -4.87
N VAL A 4 3.39 0.27 -3.95
CA VAL A 4 3.50 0.02 -2.52
C VAL A 4 2.10 -0.19 -1.97
N GLY A 5 1.84 -1.36 -1.41
CA GLY A 5 0.58 -1.63 -0.72
C GLY A 5 0.70 -1.30 0.75
N ILE A 6 -0.33 -0.70 1.30
CA ILE A 6 -0.38 -0.35 2.71
C ILE A 6 -1.68 -0.83 3.32
N ASP A 7 -1.58 -1.72 4.30
CA ASP A 7 -2.71 -2.18 5.10
C ASP A 7 -2.69 -1.43 6.42
N ILE A 8 -3.75 -0.66 6.69
CA ILE A 8 -3.81 0.26 7.83
C ILE A 8 -4.75 -0.29 8.88
N SER A 9 -4.26 -0.35 10.12
CA SER A 9 -5.08 -0.65 11.28
C SER A 9 -4.95 0.50 12.28
N LYS A 10 -5.66 0.39 13.40
CA LYS A 10 -5.63 1.44 14.41
C LYS A 10 -4.21 1.77 14.91
N ARG A 11 -3.39 0.75 15.08
CA ARG A 11 -2.07 0.90 15.73
C ARG A 11 -0.88 0.78 14.81
N VAL A 12 -1.02 0.04 13.73
CA VAL A 12 0.10 -0.25 12.84
C VAL A 12 -0.27 -0.09 11.37
N VAL A 13 0.77 0.11 10.58
CA VAL A 13 0.68 0.19 9.13
C VAL A 13 1.63 -0.88 8.59
N ASP A 14 1.07 -1.86 7.88
CA ASP A 14 1.86 -2.89 7.20
C ASP A 14 2.12 -2.46 5.78
N VAL A 15 3.38 -2.50 5.36
CA VAL A 15 3.83 -1.99 4.07
C VAL A 15 4.44 -3.12 3.26
N CYS A 16 4.09 -3.18 1.97
CA CYS A 16 4.71 -4.09 1.01
C CYS A 16 5.14 -3.33 -0.23
N LEU A 17 6.43 -3.36 -0.53
CA LEU A 17 7.00 -2.74 -1.72
C LEU A 17 7.33 -3.81 -2.75
N LEU A 18 6.82 -3.64 -3.97
CA LEU A 18 7.18 -4.46 -5.13
C LEU A 18 8.04 -3.63 -6.08
N ALA A 19 9.35 -3.69 -5.89
CA ALA A 19 10.29 -2.88 -6.68
C ALA A 19 10.42 -3.39 -8.12
N ASP A 20 10.35 -4.70 -8.30
CA ASP A 20 10.55 -5.35 -9.59
C ASP A 20 9.28 -6.02 -10.11
N GLY A 21 8.13 -5.47 -9.73
CA GLY A 21 6.85 -6.03 -10.13
C GLY A 21 6.46 -7.25 -9.32
N ILE A 22 5.40 -7.92 -9.77
CA ILE A 22 4.76 -9.01 -9.02
C ILE A 22 5.64 -10.26 -8.91
N LYS A 23 6.56 -10.46 -9.85
CA LYS A 23 7.47 -11.62 -9.85
C LYS A 23 8.75 -11.36 -9.08
N GLY A 24 9.02 -10.14 -8.70
CA GLY A 24 10.21 -9.80 -7.94
C GLY A 24 10.04 -10.06 -6.45
N LYS A 25 11.11 -9.83 -5.71
CA LYS A 25 11.06 -9.95 -4.26
C LYS A 25 10.24 -8.82 -3.67
N ARG A 26 9.40 -9.15 -2.70
CA ARG A 26 8.69 -8.15 -1.93
C ARG A 26 9.52 -7.74 -0.72
N LYS A 27 9.46 -6.46 -0.40
CA LYS A 27 10.07 -5.91 0.81
C LYS A 27 8.95 -5.42 1.71
N THR A 28 8.95 -5.84 2.96
CA THR A 28 7.86 -5.54 3.88
C THR A 28 8.38 -4.83 5.13
N LYS A 29 7.49 -4.06 5.75
CA LYS A 29 7.79 -3.34 6.98
C LYS A 29 6.49 -3.07 7.74
N THR A 30 6.54 -3.14 9.05
CA THR A 30 5.46 -2.70 9.92
C THR A 30 5.89 -1.42 10.61
N LEU A 31 5.05 -0.39 10.50
CA LEU A 31 5.31 0.92 11.10
C LEU A 31 4.18 1.28 12.07
N PRO A 32 4.47 2.05 13.12
CA PRO A 32 3.39 2.57 13.96
C PRO A 32 2.48 3.51 13.17
N ASN A 33 1.18 3.38 13.38
CA ASN A 33 0.20 4.30 12.78
C ASN A 33 0.02 5.50 13.70
N GLY A 34 0.82 6.52 13.48
CA GLY A 34 0.85 7.71 14.31
C GLY A 34 1.25 8.95 13.52
N PRO A 35 1.52 10.06 14.24
CA PRO A 35 1.80 11.34 13.55
C PRO A 35 3.03 11.31 12.65
N ASN A 36 3.95 10.39 12.89
CA ASN A 36 5.19 10.29 12.11
C ASN A 36 5.14 9.21 11.03
N ALA A 37 3.96 8.62 10.76
CA ALA A 37 3.84 7.51 9.82
C ALA A 37 4.29 7.89 8.41
N VAL A 38 3.91 9.07 7.93
CA VAL A 38 4.28 9.53 6.58
C VAL A 38 5.80 9.65 6.47
N GLN A 39 6.43 10.29 7.45
CA GLN A 39 7.88 10.47 7.46
C GLN A 39 8.60 9.12 7.56
N ALA A 40 8.13 8.24 8.43
CA ALA A 40 8.72 6.91 8.61
C ALA A 40 8.63 6.09 7.32
N LEU A 41 7.49 6.17 6.64
CA LEU A 41 7.31 5.49 5.37
C LEU A 41 8.26 6.03 4.30
N ALA A 42 8.34 7.35 4.17
CA ALA A 42 9.23 7.98 3.19
C ALA A 42 10.70 7.60 3.43
N GLU A 43 11.13 7.62 4.69
CA GLU A 43 12.49 7.23 5.06
C GLU A 43 12.77 5.77 4.73
N TRP A 44 11.81 4.88 5.02
CA TRP A 44 11.96 3.46 4.73
C TRP A 44 12.06 3.22 3.22
N LEU A 45 11.20 3.88 2.43
CA LEU A 45 11.24 3.78 0.96
C LEU A 45 12.61 4.20 0.43
N THR A 46 13.12 5.32 0.93
CA THR A 46 14.44 5.82 0.53
C THR A 46 15.54 4.81 0.86
N ARG A 47 15.48 4.16 2.03
CA ARG A 47 16.43 3.11 2.40
C ARG A 47 16.33 1.90 1.48
N GLN A 48 15.16 1.65 0.89
CA GLN A 48 14.96 0.58 -0.09
C GLN A 48 15.30 1.01 -1.51
N LYS A 49 15.93 2.18 -1.67
CA LYS A 49 16.31 2.76 -2.97
C LYS A 49 15.10 3.10 -3.84
N CYS A 50 13.97 3.36 -3.20
CA CYS A 50 12.75 3.82 -3.86
C CYS A 50 12.50 5.26 -3.48
N GLU A 51 12.68 6.17 -4.45
CA GLU A 51 12.36 7.58 -4.21
C GLU A 51 10.87 7.73 -3.96
N PRO A 52 10.44 8.41 -2.88
CA PRO A 52 9.02 8.58 -2.61
C PRO A 52 8.22 9.18 -3.77
N SER A 53 8.84 10.07 -4.55
CA SER A 53 8.20 10.67 -5.71
C SER A 53 7.92 9.66 -6.84
N GLN A 54 8.58 8.50 -6.82
CA GLN A 54 8.40 7.44 -7.79
C GLN A 54 7.53 6.30 -7.26
N ALA A 55 7.04 6.43 -6.04
CA ALA A 55 6.17 5.43 -5.42
C ALA A 55 4.70 5.78 -5.65
N HIS A 56 3.90 4.77 -5.89
CA HIS A 56 2.45 4.90 -5.93
C HIS A 56 1.88 4.02 -4.83
N ILE A 57 1.29 4.64 -3.85
CA ILE A 57 0.76 3.97 -2.66
C ILE A 57 -0.66 3.50 -2.95
N ILE A 58 -0.94 2.24 -2.66
CA ILE A 58 -2.27 1.65 -2.80
C ILE A 58 -2.76 1.28 -1.41
N MET A 59 -3.93 1.75 -1.03
CA MET A 59 -4.54 1.41 0.25
C MET A 59 -6.02 1.12 0.08
N GLU A 60 -6.56 0.36 1.02
CA GLU A 60 -7.98 0.04 1.07
C GLU A 60 -8.71 1.12 1.86
N ALA A 61 -9.91 1.47 1.42
CA ALA A 61 -10.78 2.39 2.17
C ALA A 61 -11.29 1.65 3.42
N THR A 62 -10.73 1.97 4.58
CA THR A 62 -11.02 1.29 5.85
C THR A 62 -11.59 2.24 6.90
N GLY A 63 -12.39 3.21 6.49
CA GLY A 63 -12.97 4.20 7.39
C GLY A 63 -11.96 5.27 7.78
N VAL A 64 -11.99 5.70 9.05
CA VAL A 64 -11.19 6.85 9.49
C VAL A 64 -9.69 6.61 9.52
N TYR A 65 -9.27 5.35 9.62
CA TYR A 65 -7.84 5.06 9.81
C TYR A 65 -7.00 5.33 8.56
N HIS A 66 -7.56 5.19 7.38
CA HIS A 66 -6.80 5.42 6.14
C HIS A 66 -6.75 6.89 5.74
N GLU A 67 -7.76 7.68 6.10
CA GLU A 67 -7.90 9.06 5.62
C GLU A 67 -6.74 9.94 6.05
N HIS A 68 -6.32 9.82 7.30
CA HIS A 68 -5.26 10.63 7.86
C HIS A 68 -3.92 10.40 7.13
N LEU A 69 -3.59 9.13 6.92
CA LEU A 69 -2.36 8.76 6.24
C LEU A 69 -2.42 9.16 4.76
N ALA A 70 -3.55 8.90 4.10
CA ALA A 70 -3.75 9.27 2.69
C ALA A 70 -3.58 10.77 2.49
N TYR A 71 -4.16 11.58 3.37
CA TYR A 71 -4.04 13.03 3.30
C TYR A 71 -2.59 13.48 3.48
N GLY A 72 -1.90 12.92 4.48
CA GLY A 72 -0.50 13.26 4.74
C GLY A 72 0.43 12.89 3.59
N LEU A 73 0.22 11.74 2.98
CA LEU A 73 0.99 11.32 1.81
C LEU A 73 0.74 12.23 0.62
N HIS A 74 -0.51 12.57 0.37
CA HIS A 74 -0.88 13.49 -0.71
C HIS A 74 -0.24 14.86 -0.50
N GLN A 75 -0.27 15.39 0.72
CA GLN A 75 0.36 16.66 1.07
C GLN A 75 1.88 16.63 0.84
N SER A 76 2.48 15.48 0.96
CA SER A 76 3.92 15.30 0.74
C SER A 76 4.28 15.06 -0.73
N GLY A 77 3.30 15.12 -1.63
CA GLY A 77 3.53 14.92 -3.06
C GLY A 77 3.69 13.47 -3.48
N ILE A 78 3.27 12.54 -2.64
CA ILE A 78 3.34 11.09 -2.94
C ILE A 78 2.01 10.65 -3.53
N ALA A 79 2.06 9.92 -4.65
CA ALA A 79 0.86 9.42 -5.32
C ALA A 79 0.16 8.37 -4.45
N VAL A 80 -1.14 8.52 -4.25
CA VAL A 80 -1.94 7.62 -3.42
C VAL A 80 -3.25 7.28 -4.14
N SER A 81 -3.60 6.00 -4.16
CA SER A 81 -4.91 5.55 -4.59
C SER A 81 -5.59 4.80 -3.46
N VAL A 82 -6.81 5.20 -3.15
CA VAL A 82 -7.64 4.55 -2.13
C VAL A 82 -8.69 3.72 -2.87
N ILE A 83 -8.65 2.42 -2.70
CA ILE A 83 -9.43 1.49 -3.49
C ILE A 83 -10.57 0.90 -2.65
N ASN A 84 -11.73 0.72 -3.29
CA ASN A 84 -12.90 0.11 -2.68
C ASN A 84 -12.59 -1.34 -2.28
N PRO A 85 -12.97 -1.75 -1.05
CA PRO A 85 -12.71 -3.12 -0.57
C PRO A 85 -13.27 -4.21 -1.46
N HIS A 86 -14.47 -4.00 -1.99
CA HIS A 86 -15.10 -4.99 -2.87
C HIS A 86 -14.28 -5.22 -4.14
N ARG A 87 -13.80 -4.15 -4.74
CA ARG A 87 -12.95 -4.23 -5.95
C ARG A 87 -11.66 -5.00 -5.67
N LEU A 88 -11.04 -4.74 -4.53
CA LEU A 88 -9.82 -5.46 -4.13
C LEU A 88 -10.06 -6.94 -3.93
N ARG A 89 -11.18 -7.30 -3.29
CA ARG A 89 -11.53 -8.71 -3.08
C ARG A 89 -11.80 -9.44 -4.39
N GLU A 90 -12.51 -8.80 -5.31
CA GLU A 90 -12.77 -9.39 -6.63
C GLU A 90 -11.46 -9.62 -7.40
N PHE A 91 -10.58 -8.62 -7.37
CA PHE A 91 -9.25 -8.74 -7.98
C PHE A 91 -8.48 -9.91 -7.40
N ALA A 92 -8.39 -9.99 -6.08
CA ALA A 92 -7.62 -11.01 -5.39
C ALA A 92 -8.18 -12.41 -5.63
N ARG A 93 -9.50 -12.56 -5.67
CA ARG A 93 -10.14 -13.84 -6.02
C ARG A 93 -9.84 -14.24 -7.45
N GLY A 94 -9.93 -13.30 -8.39
CA GLY A 94 -9.61 -13.55 -9.79
C GLY A 94 -8.18 -13.98 -10.01
N MET A 95 -7.26 -13.51 -9.17
CA MET A 95 -5.85 -13.89 -9.23
C MET A 95 -5.54 -15.16 -8.42
N GLY A 96 -6.50 -15.71 -7.70
CA GLY A 96 -6.29 -16.87 -6.85
C GLY A 96 -5.43 -16.59 -5.62
N ILE A 97 -5.29 -15.33 -5.23
CA ILE A 97 -4.43 -14.93 -4.11
C ILE A 97 -5.21 -14.94 -2.79
N LEU A 98 -6.54 -14.83 -2.85
CA LEU A 98 -7.38 -14.65 -1.68
C LEU A 98 -8.44 -15.74 -1.63
N THR A 99 -8.60 -16.37 -0.46
CA THR A 99 -9.71 -17.27 -0.19
C THR A 99 -10.87 -16.48 0.42
N LYS A 100 -11.99 -17.14 0.69
CA LYS A 100 -13.18 -16.49 1.28
C LYS A 100 -12.92 -15.85 2.63
N THR A 101 -12.00 -16.41 3.40
CA THR A 101 -11.73 -15.99 4.77
C THR A 101 -10.52 -15.09 4.90
N ASP A 102 -9.73 -14.94 3.85
CA ASP A 102 -8.51 -14.14 3.91
C ASP A 102 -8.82 -12.65 3.84
N LYS A 103 -8.03 -11.89 4.58
CA LYS A 103 -8.03 -10.43 4.52
C LYS A 103 -7.22 -9.96 3.32
N VAL A 104 -7.60 -8.80 2.79
CA VAL A 104 -6.76 -8.08 1.84
C VAL A 104 -5.58 -7.49 2.63
N ASP A 105 -4.38 -7.93 2.32
CA ASP A 105 -3.16 -7.47 3.00
C ASP A 105 -2.34 -6.54 2.10
N ALA A 106 -1.23 -6.06 2.63
CA ALA A 106 -0.38 -5.11 1.91
C ALA A 106 0.17 -5.70 0.60
N TYR A 107 0.45 -6.98 0.56
CA TYR A 107 0.92 -7.63 -0.66
C TYR A 107 -0.14 -7.61 -1.76
N VAL A 108 -1.39 -7.93 -1.41
CA VAL A 108 -2.51 -7.90 -2.36
C VAL A 108 -2.70 -6.49 -2.92
N LEU A 109 -2.60 -5.49 -2.06
CA LEU A 109 -2.69 -4.08 -2.47
C LEU A 109 -1.57 -3.70 -3.43
N ALA A 110 -0.35 -4.12 -3.15
CA ALA A 110 0.78 -3.86 -4.04
C ALA A 110 0.60 -4.55 -5.39
N CYS A 111 0.12 -5.79 -5.40
CA CYS A 111 -0.18 -6.51 -6.64
C CYS A 111 -1.26 -5.80 -7.46
N TYR A 112 -2.30 -5.29 -6.79
CA TYR A 112 -3.33 -4.51 -7.48
C TYR A 112 -2.72 -3.31 -8.20
N GLY A 113 -1.83 -2.57 -7.51
CA GLY A 113 -1.13 -1.44 -8.10
C GLY A 113 -0.36 -1.83 -9.35
N CYS A 114 0.45 -2.89 -9.27
CA CYS A 114 1.26 -3.37 -10.38
C CYS A 114 0.43 -3.75 -11.60
N LEU A 115 -0.68 -4.45 -11.39
CA LEU A 115 -1.46 -5.03 -12.48
C LEU A 115 -2.55 -4.11 -13.01
N ARG A 116 -3.12 -3.26 -12.18
CA ARG A 116 -4.21 -2.35 -12.57
C ARG A 116 -3.75 -0.93 -12.81
N GLN A 117 -2.62 -0.54 -12.24
CA GLN A 117 -2.02 0.79 -12.41
C GLN A 117 -3.05 1.91 -12.24
N PRO A 118 -3.71 2.01 -11.08
CA PRO A 118 -4.76 3.00 -10.86
C PRO A 118 -4.18 4.42 -10.91
N GLU A 119 -5.03 5.36 -11.27
CA GLU A 119 -4.65 6.78 -11.29
C GLU A 119 -4.75 7.44 -9.91
#